data_69c67832c86d036f1ce73db6b68f27f7
#
_entry.id   69c67832c86d036f1ce73db6b68f27f7
#
_cell.length_a   1.000
_cell.length_b   1.000
_cell.length_c   1.000
_cell.angle_alpha   90.00
_cell.angle_beta   90.00
_cell.angle_gamma   90.00
#
_symmetry.space_group_name_H-M   'P 1'
#
loop_
_entity.id
_entity.type
_entity.pdbx_description
1 polymer ?
#
loop_
_entity_poly.entity_id
_entity_poly.type
_entity_poly.pdbx_seq_one_letter_code
_entity_poly.pdbx_strand_id
1 'polypeptide(L)'
;MRLNPFPGRPAAMLCAFALLSSGAGAAAAGPLDALSNQDASNGLKAALEAGSAAAVSKLGVENGFLNNDKVKIKLPGILEQAKPLLKMTGRGQQLDDLVVSMNRAAESAVPMAKPLLLDAVKSMSVSDAKNILSGGDTSVTDFFRQKTSAPLAVKFLPIVKSVTDRSGLASKYNSTMSQIGKTGLVPQQQSTVEGYVTDRALDGLYLMIGEEEKAIRSNPLEYGSKIIGKVFGSLK
;
A
#
# COMPACT_ATOMS: atom_id res chain seq x y z
N MET A 1 23.72 -72.82 35.76
CA MET A 1 23.22 -74.05 36.35
C MET A 1 21.70 -74.04 36.36
N ARG A 2 21.10 -74.89 35.54
CA ARG A 2 19.74 -75.48 35.68
C ARG A 2 18.53 -74.54 35.76
N LEU A 3 17.68 -74.57 34.88
CA LEU A 3 16.67 -75.45 34.24
C LEU A 3 15.28 -74.87 34.47
N ASN A 4 14.61 -74.69 33.34
CA ASN A 4 13.14 -74.59 33.14
C ASN A 4 12.43 -75.81 33.85
N PRO A 5 11.09 -75.82 34.04
CA PRO A 5 10.14 -75.77 32.93
C PRO A 5 8.74 -75.12 33.22
N PHE A 6 8.02 -74.81 32.13
CA PHE A 6 6.57 -74.77 31.92
C PHE A 6 5.79 -75.94 32.55
N PRO A 7 4.42 -75.95 32.72
CA PRO A 7 3.38 -75.49 31.79
C PRO A 7 2.06 -75.01 32.43
N GLY A 8 1.12 -74.59 31.60
CA GLY A 8 -0.31 -74.62 31.93
C GLY A 8 -1.21 -73.56 31.35
N ARG A 9 -1.80 -73.78 30.17
CA ARG A 9 -3.06 -73.22 29.71
C ARG A 9 -4.23 -74.04 30.27
N PRO A 10 -5.55 -73.57 30.28
CA PRO A 10 -6.31 -72.93 29.20
C PRO A 10 -7.43 -71.92 29.60
N ALA A 11 -7.90 -71.20 28.56
CA ALA A 11 -9.29 -70.89 28.17
C ALA A 11 -10.21 -70.08 29.07
N ALA A 12 -10.69 -69.01 28.49
CA ALA A 12 -12.08 -68.71 28.06
C ALA A 12 -12.26 -67.22 27.88
N MET A 13 -12.43 -66.78 26.65
CA MET A 13 -13.61 -66.25 26.03
C MET A 13 -14.40 -65.21 26.86
N LEU A 14 -14.32 -63.88 26.44
CA LEU A 14 -15.53 -63.06 26.31
C LEU A 14 -15.23 -61.83 25.43
N CYS A 15 -15.94 -61.78 24.31
CA CYS A 15 -15.99 -60.65 23.38
C CYS A 15 -16.60 -59.43 24.08
N ALA A 16 -15.90 -58.29 24.04
CA ALA A 16 -16.54 -56.99 24.21
C ALA A 16 -16.16 -56.12 23.03
N PHE A 17 -17.10 -55.99 22.12
CA PHE A 17 -17.08 -55.09 21.00
C PHE A 17 -17.17 -53.66 21.55
N ALA A 18 -16.05 -52.96 21.64
CA ALA A 18 -16.06 -51.50 21.88
C ALA A 18 -16.12 -50.81 20.52
N LEU A 19 -17.28 -50.31 20.20
CA LEU A 19 -17.51 -49.35 19.09
C LEU A 19 -16.70 -48.10 19.36
N LEU A 20 -15.55 -47.98 18.70
CA LEU A 20 -14.91 -46.69 18.53
C LEU A 20 -15.75 -45.88 17.53
N SER A 21 -16.62 -45.06 18.06
CA SER A 21 -17.22 -43.93 17.32
C SER A 21 -16.09 -42.98 16.94
N SER A 22 -15.60 -43.11 15.71
CA SER A 22 -14.79 -42.07 15.06
C SER A 22 -15.66 -40.84 14.95
N GLY A 23 -15.56 -39.96 15.93
CA GLY A 23 -16.01 -38.58 15.81
C GLY A 23 -15.18 -37.93 14.74
N ALA A 24 -15.70 -37.89 13.50
CA ALA A 24 -15.22 -36.98 12.49
C ALA A 24 -15.39 -35.58 13.07
N GLY A 25 -14.31 -34.98 13.56
CA GLY A 25 -14.26 -33.60 13.89
C GLY A 25 -14.58 -32.80 12.61
N ALA A 26 -15.81 -32.33 12.49
CA ALA A 26 -16.13 -31.33 11.51
C ALA A 26 -15.22 -30.14 11.84
N ALA A 27 -14.13 -29.99 11.08
CA ALA A 27 -13.39 -28.72 11.07
C ALA A 27 -14.42 -27.65 10.75
N ALA A 28 -14.69 -26.78 11.71
CA ALA A 28 -15.57 -25.65 11.50
C ALA A 28 -14.97 -24.86 10.34
N ALA A 29 -15.63 -24.91 9.18
CA ALA A 29 -15.28 -24.12 8.03
C ALA A 29 -15.26 -22.65 8.51
N GLY A 30 -14.12 -21.98 8.31
CA GLY A 30 -13.99 -20.60 8.72
C GLY A 30 -14.97 -19.70 7.95
N PRO A 31 -15.25 -18.49 8.42
CA PRO A 31 -16.19 -17.58 7.77
C PRO A 31 -15.89 -17.33 6.28
N LEU A 32 -14.63 -17.47 5.85
CA LEU A 32 -14.19 -17.37 4.46
C LEU A 32 -14.55 -18.59 3.60
N ASP A 33 -14.72 -19.76 4.20
CA ASP A 33 -15.10 -20.99 3.49
C ASP A 33 -16.57 -20.95 3.00
N ALA A 34 -17.39 -20.10 3.60
CA ALA A 34 -18.78 -19.87 3.19
C ALA A 34 -18.91 -18.92 1.98
N LEU A 35 -17.84 -18.20 1.61
CA LEU A 35 -17.77 -17.33 0.44
C LEU A 35 -17.11 -18.08 -0.70
N SER A 36 -17.71 -18.04 -1.90
CA SER A 36 -17.01 -18.52 -3.08
C SER A 36 -15.72 -17.68 -3.26
N ASN A 37 -14.63 -18.31 -3.74
CA ASN A 37 -13.40 -17.59 -4.08
C ASN A 37 -13.64 -16.43 -5.05
N GLN A 38 -14.69 -16.54 -5.88
CA GLN A 38 -15.09 -15.52 -6.82
C GLN A 38 -15.77 -14.34 -6.12
N ASP A 39 -16.67 -14.58 -5.16
CA ASP A 39 -17.33 -13.52 -4.39
C ASP A 39 -16.31 -12.74 -3.56
N ALA A 40 -15.39 -13.45 -2.90
CA ALA A 40 -14.30 -12.83 -2.15
C ALA A 40 -13.41 -11.95 -3.04
N SER A 41 -13.04 -12.45 -4.22
CA SER A 41 -12.26 -11.68 -5.20
C SER A 41 -13.02 -10.46 -5.72
N ASN A 42 -14.30 -10.59 -6.05
CA ASN A 42 -15.13 -9.49 -6.54
C ASN A 42 -15.34 -8.42 -5.48
N GLY A 43 -15.58 -8.82 -4.22
CA GLY A 43 -15.74 -7.88 -3.10
C GLY A 43 -14.45 -7.12 -2.81
N LEU A 44 -13.30 -7.80 -2.86
CA LEU A 44 -12.01 -7.15 -2.73
C LEU A 44 -11.76 -6.16 -3.87
N LYS A 45 -11.98 -6.55 -5.12
CA LYS A 45 -11.83 -5.65 -6.29
C LYS A 45 -12.67 -4.39 -6.11
N ALA A 46 -13.94 -4.52 -5.75
CA ALA A 46 -14.81 -3.39 -5.51
C ALA A 46 -14.29 -2.47 -4.39
N ALA A 47 -13.76 -3.04 -3.31
CA ALA A 47 -13.15 -2.27 -2.22
C ALA A 47 -11.89 -1.52 -2.68
N LEU A 48 -11.02 -2.17 -3.46
CA LEU A 48 -9.80 -1.57 -3.97
C LEU A 48 -10.08 -0.46 -5.00
N GLU A 49 -11.09 -0.64 -5.84
CA GLU A 49 -11.56 0.42 -6.76
C GLU A 49 -12.07 1.63 -5.99
N ALA A 50 -12.93 1.41 -4.99
CA ALA A 50 -13.48 2.50 -4.17
C ALA A 50 -12.37 3.21 -3.37
N GLY A 51 -11.50 2.47 -2.67
CA GLY A 51 -10.43 3.03 -1.85
C GLY A 51 -9.39 3.78 -2.68
N SER A 52 -8.97 3.23 -3.83
CA SER A 52 -8.02 3.92 -4.71
C SER A 52 -8.61 5.17 -5.34
N ALA A 53 -9.89 5.14 -5.74
CA ALA A 53 -10.59 6.32 -6.24
C ALA A 53 -10.73 7.41 -5.17
N ALA A 54 -11.05 7.03 -3.93
CA ALA A 54 -11.14 7.96 -2.81
C ALA A 54 -9.79 8.62 -2.50
N ALA A 55 -8.70 7.84 -2.45
CA ALA A 55 -7.35 8.36 -2.24
C ALA A 55 -6.95 9.37 -3.33
N VAL A 56 -7.16 9.03 -4.62
CA VAL A 56 -6.89 9.94 -5.74
C VAL A 56 -7.74 11.20 -5.64
N SER A 57 -9.02 11.10 -5.29
CA SER A 57 -9.92 12.25 -5.16
C SER A 57 -9.53 13.18 -4.02
N LYS A 58 -9.05 12.63 -2.89
CA LYS A 58 -8.58 13.43 -1.74
C LYS A 58 -7.27 14.14 -2.01
N LEU A 59 -6.36 13.51 -2.75
CA LEU A 59 -5.03 14.05 -3.02
C LEU A 59 -4.94 14.91 -4.28
N GLY A 60 -5.75 14.61 -5.30
CA GLY A 60 -5.73 15.27 -6.61
C GLY A 60 -6.48 16.60 -6.68
N VAL A 61 -6.71 17.24 -5.55
CA VAL A 61 -7.35 18.55 -5.43
C VAL A 61 -6.41 19.55 -4.80
N GLU A 62 -6.74 20.82 -4.94
CA GLU A 62 -5.98 21.89 -4.28
C GLU A 62 -5.93 21.66 -2.76
N ASN A 63 -4.73 21.74 -2.21
CA ASN A 63 -4.43 21.46 -0.80
C ASN A 63 -4.55 19.98 -0.36
N GLY A 64 -4.72 19.06 -1.29
CA GLY A 64 -4.76 17.62 -0.98
C GLY A 64 -3.43 17.10 -0.42
N PHE A 65 -2.30 17.69 -0.84
CA PHE A 65 -0.97 17.48 -0.26
C PHE A 65 -0.56 18.59 0.69
N LEU A 66 -0.69 19.85 0.25
CA LEU A 66 -0.13 20.99 0.97
C LEU A 66 -0.68 21.14 2.39
N ASN A 67 -1.98 20.91 2.59
CA ASN A 67 -2.66 21.04 3.88
C ASN A 67 -2.92 19.69 4.56
N ASN A 68 -2.30 18.61 4.10
CA ASN A 68 -2.42 17.30 4.69
C ASN A 68 -1.06 16.89 5.31
N ASP A 69 -0.96 16.97 6.62
CA ASP A 69 0.29 16.72 7.35
C ASP A 69 0.86 15.31 7.15
N LYS A 70 0.01 14.32 6.79
CA LYS A 70 0.43 12.94 6.54
C LYS A 70 1.24 12.79 5.25
N VAL A 71 0.95 13.60 4.24
CA VAL A 71 1.52 13.46 2.89
C VAL A 71 2.20 14.72 2.38
N LYS A 72 2.14 15.83 3.12
CA LYS A 72 2.78 17.09 2.77
C LYS A 72 4.24 16.90 2.41
N ILE A 73 4.60 17.29 1.20
CA ILE A 73 5.98 17.23 0.70
C ILE A 73 6.77 18.37 1.30
N LYS A 74 7.73 18.03 2.15
CA LYS A 74 8.68 18.95 2.77
C LYS A 74 9.87 19.18 1.84
N LEU A 75 10.72 20.13 2.18
CA LEU A 75 11.96 20.37 1.44
C LEU A 75 12.84 19.12 1.44
N PRO A 76 13.58 18.84 0.35
CA PRO A 76 14.66 17.87 0.37
C PRO A 76 15.65 18.15 1.52
N GLY A 77 16.19 17.10 2.14
CA GLY A 77 16.97 17.20 3.38
C GLY A 77 18.11 18.23 3.33
N ILE A 78 18.79 18.34 2.18
CA ILE A 78 19.87 19.32 1.99
C ILE A 78 19.35 20.79 2.03
N LEU A 79 18.17 21.04 1.48
CA LEU A 79 17.54 22.38 1.53
C LEU A 79 16.98 22.67 2.94
N GLU A 80 16.47 21.64 3.63
CA GLU A 80 16.00 21.80 5.00
C GLU A 80 17.16 22.17 5.95
N GLN A 81 18.34 21.55 5.77
CA GLN A 81 19.54 21.90 6.52
C GLN A 81 20.06 23.30 6.19
N ALA A 82 19.96 23.75 4.93
CA ALA A 82 20.35 25.07 4.50
C ALA A 82 19.33 26.16 4.84
N LYS A 83 18.14 25.81 5.29
CA LYS A 83 17.01 26.74 5.53
C LYS A 83 17.33 27.91 6.45
N PRO A 84 18.04 27.75 7.61
CA PRO A 84 18.38 28.88 8.45
C PRO A 84 19.26 29.92 7.72
N LEU A 85 20.28 29.44 6.99
CA LEU A 85 21.19 30.30 6.23
C LEU A 85 20.46 31.03 5.09
N LEU A 86 19.61 30.31 4.36
CA LEU A 86 18.83 30.89 3.27
C LEU A 86 17.82 31.95 3.76
N LYS A 87 17.24 31.75 4.95
CA LYS A 87 16.39 32.76 5.60
C LYS A 87 17.17 34.01 5.99
N MET A 88 18.36 33.84 6.56
CA MET A 88 19.24 34.99 6.92
C MET A 88 19.67 35.81 5.70
N THR A 89 19.79 35.19 4.53
CA THR A 89 20.12 35.87 3.25
C THR A 89 18.90 36.39 2.48
N GLY A 90 17.72 36.46 3.13
CA GLY A 90 16.49 36.96 2.53
C GLY A 90 15.80 36.01 1.54
N ARG A 91 16.18 34.73 1.48
CA ARG A 91 15.63 33.73 0.56
C ARG A 91 14.55 32.85 1.19
N GLY A 92 14.05 33.21 2.37
CA GLY A 92 13.02 32.43 3.08
C GLY A 92 11.76 32.24 2.24
N GLN A 93 11.27 33.31 1.59
CA GLN A 93 10.08 33.24 0.72
C GLN A 93 10.26 32.26 -0.43
N GLN A 94 11.44 32.21 -1.05
CA GLN A 94 11.71 31.26 -2.14
C GLN A 94 11.63 29.78 -1.69
N LEU A 95 11.98 29.48 -0.42
CA LEU A 95 11.82 28.14 0.14
C LEU A 95 10.35 27.79 0.34
N ASP A 96 9.57 28.72 0.85
CA ASP A 96 8.14 28.53 1.08
C ASP A 96 7.41 28.35 -0.27
N ASP A 97 7.73 29.17 -1.28
CA ASP A 97 7.23 29.05 -2.64
C ASP A 97 7.59 27.68 -3.27
N LEU A 98 8.81 27.18 -3.02
CA LEU A 98 9.20 25.86 -3.49
C LEU A 98 8.37 24.73 -2.83
N VAL A 99 8.12 24.83 -1.52
CA VAL A 99 7.24 23.85 -0.82
C VAL A 99 5.85 23.87 -1.43
N VAL A 100 5.28 25.04 -1.67
CA VAL A 100 3.97 25.17 -2.33
C VAL A 100 4.02 24.55 -3.73
N SER A 101 5.01 24.89 -4.53
CA SER A 101 5.16 24.38 -5.91
C SER A 101 5.28 22.84 -5.94
N MET A 102 6.09 22.23 -5.05
CA MET A 102 6.24 20.79 -4.96
C MET A 102 4.90 20.09 -4.64
N ASN A 103 4.14 20.63 -3.70
CA ASN A 103 2.85 20.04 -3.33
C ASN A 103 1.81 20.22 -4.45
N ARG A 104 1.74 21.39 -5.09
CA ARG A 104 0.88 21.61 -6.28
C ARG A 104 1.24 20.68 -7.44
N ALA A 105 2.52 20.40 -7.63
CA ALA A 105 2.96 19.44 -8.63
C ALA A 105 2.45 18.03 -8.34
N ALA A 106 2.52 17.57 -7.09
CA ALA A 106 1.98 16.28 -6.67
C ALA A 106 0.45 16.22 -6.84
N GLU A 107 -0.27 17.24 -6.40
CA GLU A 107 -1.73 17.38 -6.56
C GLU A 107 -2.14 17.30 -8.04
N SER A 108 -1.38 17.91 -8.92
CA SER A 108 -1.63 17.89 -10.38
C SER A 108 -1.32 16.53 -11.02
N ALA A 109 -0.35 15.79 -10.48
CA ALA A 109 0.08 14.51 -11.03
C ALA A 109 -0.81 13.34 -10.61
N VAL A 110 -1.30 13.32 -9.35
CA VAL A 110 -2.03 12.20 -8.76
C VAL A 110 -3.28 11.77 -9.54
N PRO A 111 -4.09 12.64 -10.17
CA PRO A 111 -5.22 12.20 -10.98
C PRO A 111 -4.87 11.21 -12.10
N MET A 112 -3.64 11.26 -12.61
CA MET A 112 -3.14 10.33 -13.63
C MET A 112 -2.96 8.89 -13.10
N ALA A 113 -2.99 8.70 -11.78
CA ALA A 113 -2.91 7.37 -11.19
C ALA A 113 -4.19 6.55 -11.37
N LYS A 114 -5.35 7.20 -11.45
CA LYS A 114 -6.65 6.53 -11.47
C LYS A 114 -6.75 5.39 -12.49
N PRO A 115 -6.46 5.59 -13.78
CA PRO A 115 -6.57 4.50 -14.76
C PRO A 115 -5.61 3.34 -14.45
N LEU A 116 -4.35 3.62 -14.06
CA LEU A 116 -3.37 2.57 -13.75
C LEU A 116 -3.74 1.75 -12.50
N LEU A 117 -4.30 2.40 -11.48
CA LEU A 117 -4.79 1.71 -10.29
C LEU A 117 -5.99 0.82 -10.63
N LEU A 118 -6.94 1.32 -11.43
CA LEU A 118 -8.08 0.52 -11.91
C LEU A 118 -7.64 -0.67 -12.77
N ASP A 119 -6.67 -0.48 -13.66
CA ASP A 119 -6.14 -1.56 -14.50
C ASP A 119 -5.41 -2.62 -13.66
N ALA A 120 -4.68 -2.22 -12.62
CA ALA A 120 -4.07 -3.14 -11.67
C ALA A 120 -5.13 -3.99 -10.94
N VAL A 121 -6.23 -3.37 -10.49
CA VAL A 121 -7.34 -4.10 -9.84
C VAL A 121 -8.03 -5.05 -10.82
N LYS A 122 -8.33 -4.62 -12.04
CA LYS A 122 -8.95 -5.47 -13.07
C LYS A 122 -8.09 -6.68 -13.40
N SER A 123 -6.78 -6.50 -13.51
CA SER A 123 -5.82 -7.57 -13.82
C SER A 123 -5.45 -8.45 -12.63
N MET A 124 -5.97 -8.16 -11.43
CA MET A 124 -5.71 -8.91 -10.21
C MET A 124 -6.19 -10.36 -10.34
N SER A 125 -5.30 -11.31 -10.08
CA SER A 125 -5.60 -12.74 -10.06
C SER A 125 -6.32 -13.16 -8.77
N VAL A 126 -6.90 -14.37 -8.77
CA VAL A 126 -7.49 -14.96 -7.54
C VAL A 126 -6.41 -15.17 -6.48
N SER A 127 -5.17 -15.48 -6.89
CA SER A 127 -4.03 -15.63 -5.98
C SER A 127 -3.66 -14.31 -5.32
N ASP A 128 -3.59 -13.22 -6.10
CA ASP A 128 -3.36 -11.87 -5.55
C ASP A 128 -4.45 -11.51 -4.53
N ALA A 129 -5.72 -11.79 -4.86
CA ALA A 129 -6.84 -11.53 -3.96
C ALA A 129 -6.74 -12.29 -2.64
N LYS A 130 -6.37 -13.58 -2.69
CA LYS A 130 -6.15 -14.39 -1.48
C LYS A 130 -5.01 -13.83 -0.63
N ASN A 131 -3.88 -13.49 -1.25
CA ASN A 131 -2.73 -12.92 -0.56
C ASN A 131 -3.07 -11.59 0.13
N ILE A 132 -3.90 -10.75 -0.49
CA ILE A 132 -4.36 -9.48 0.09
C ILE A 132 -5.32 -9.73 1.24
N LEU A 133 -6.30 -10.64 1.10
CA LEU A 133 -7.30 -10.94 2.14
C LEU A 133 -6.67 -11.59 3.37
N SER A 134 -5.70 -12.47 3.19
CA SER A 134 -4.95 -13.13 4.28
C SER A 134 -3.75 -12.32 4.77
N GLY A 135 -3.41 -11.24 4.08
CA GLY A 135 -2.27 -10.38 4.40
C GLY A 135 -2.58 -9.36 5.50
N GLY A 136 -1.52 -8.74 6.01
CA GLY A 136 -1.60 -7.68 7.01
C GLY A 136 -2.04 -6.33 6.44
N ASP A 137 -1.93 -5.29 7.28
CA ASP A 137 -2.39 -3.92 7.00
C ASP A 137 -1.72 -3.24 5.78
N THR A 138 -0.64 -3.80 5.26
CA THR A 138 0.10 -3.23 4.10
C THR A 138 -0.13 -3.99 2.80
N SER A 139 -0.86 -5.11 2.83
CA SER A 139 -0.95 -6.02 1.68
C SER A 139 -1.53 -5.37 0.41
N VAL A 140 -2.50 -4.48 0.55
CA VAL A 140 -3.05 -3.69 -0.56
C VAL A 140 -2.05 -2.67 -1.05
N THR A 141 -1.43 -1.94 -0.15
CA THR A 141 -0.42 -0.93 -0.48
C THR A 141 0.76 -1.56 -1.24
N ASP A 142 1.23 -2.72 -0.78
CA ASP A 142 2.32 -3.46 -1.41
C ASP A 142 1.92 -3.98 -2.80
N PHE A 143 0.70 -4.49 -2.95
CA PHE A 143 0.16 -4.89 -4.25
C PHE A 143 0.16 -3.73 -5.25
N PHE A 144 -0.41 -2.57 -4.88
CA PHE A 144 -0.43 -1.41 -5.77
C PHE A 144 0.97 -0.88 -6.06
N ARG A 145 1.83 -0.79 -5.05
CA ARG A 145 3.22 -0.34 -5.21
C ARG A 145 3.96 -1.22 -6.21
N GLN A 146 3.86 -2.53 -6.08
CA GLN A 146 4.50 -3.48 -6.99
C GLN A 146 4.00 -3.36 -8.44
N LYS A 147 2.71 -3.19 -8.62
CA LYS A 147 2.08 -3.17 -9.97
C LYS A 147 2.17 -1.82 -10.67
N THR A 148 2.23 -0.71 -9.91
CA THR A 148 1.98 0.61 -10.50
C THR A 148 3.09 1.64 -10.26
N SER A 149 4.07 1.42 -9.36
CA SER A 149 5.06 2.46 -9.04
C SER A 149 5.89 2.89 -10.25
N ALA A 150 6.43 1.96 -11.01
CA ALA A 150 7.25 2.29 -12.17
C ALA A 150 6.44 3.03 -13.28
N PRO A 151 5.28 2.53 -13.75
CA PRO A 151 4.50 3.25 -14.75
C PRO A 151 3.95 4.59 -14.25
N LEU A 152 3.65 4.72 -12.96
CA LEU A 152 3.22 5.99 -12.38
C LEU A 152 4.36 7.00 -12.31
N ALA A 153 5.57 6.59 -11.93
CA ALA A 153 6.73 7.48 -11.93
C ALA A 153 6.97 8.09 -13.31
N VAL A 154 6.87 7.28 -14.38
CA VAL A 154 6.99 7.75 -15.76
C VAL A 154 5.92 8.78 -16.13
N LYS A 155 4.67 8.59 -15.64
CA LYS A 155 3.57 9.52 -15.94
C LYS A 155 3.61 10.79 -15.07
N PHE A 156 4.05 10.68 -13.83
CA PHE A 156 4.10 11.82 -12.90
C PHE A 156 5.23 12.79 -13.23
N LEU A 157 6.40 12.27 -13.57
CA LEU A 157 7.62 13.05 -13.78
C LEU A 157 7.44 14.26 -14.73
N PRO A 158 6.85 14.14 -15.94
CA PRO A 158 6.67 15.28 -16.83
C PRO A 158 5.69 16.32 -16.28
N ILE A 159 4.66 15.90 -15.54
CA ILE A 159 3.69 16.80 -14.92
C ILE A 159 4.37 17.58 -13.78
N VAL A 160 5.05 16.85 -12.91
CA VAL A 160 5.82 17.44 -11.81
C VAL A 160 6.82 18.46 -12.35
N LYS A 161 7.58 18.06 -13.38
CA LYS A 161 8.55 18.93 -14.04
C LYS A 161 7.92 20.21 -14.56
N SER A 162 6.79 20.14 -15.25
CA SER A 162 6.10 21.32 -15.81
C SER A 162 5.68 22.36 -14.75
N VAL A 163 5.44 21.91 -13.52
CA VAL A 163 5.06 22.77 -12.40
C VAL A 163 6.30 23.32 -11.68
N THR A 164 7.30 22.48 -11.44
CA THR A 164 8.51 22.84 -10.69
C THR A 164 9.52 23.66 -11.49
N ASP A 165 9.56 23.53 -12.81
CA ASP A 165 10.46 24.30 -13.71
C ASP A 165 10.30 25.83 -13.58
N ARG A 166 9.16 26.29 -13.10
CA ARG A 166 8.91 27.73 -12.84
C ARG A 166 9.63 28.24 -11.59
N SER A 167 10.17 27.35 -10.77
CA SER A 167 10.89 27.69 -9.54
C SER A 167 12.38 27.87 -9.81
N GLY A 168 12.88 29.09 -9.69
CA GLY A 168 14.31 29.37 -9.80
C GLY A 168 15.16 28.64 -8.73
N LEU A 169 14.57 28.31 -7.60
CA LEU A 169 15.23 27.51 -6.56
C LEU A 169 15.33 26.03 -6.93
N ALA A 170 14.29 25.46 -7.58
CA ALA A 170 14.33 24.12 -8.11
C ALA A 170 15.47 23.97 -9.14
N SER A 171 15.61 24.90 -10.07
CA SER A 171 16.68 24.92 -11.06
C SER A 171 18.06 24.97 -10.40
N LYS A 172 18.26 25.79 -9.39
CA LYS A 172 19.52 25.87 -8.63
C LYS A 172 19.81 24.57 -7.86
N TYR A 173 18.81 23.98 -7.24
CA TYR A 173 18.95 22.68 -6.58
C TYR A 173 19.41 21.62 -7.58
N ASN A 174 18.72 21.50 -8.71
CA ASN A 174 19.02 20.50 -9.74
C ASN A 174 20.46 20.64 -10.27
N SER A 175 20.92 21.88 -10.53
CA SER A 175 22.28 22.13 -11.00
C SER A 175 23.34 21.74 -9.96
N THR A 176 23.11 22.05 -8.69
CA THR A 176 24.01 21.69 -7.59
C THR A 176 24.03 20.17 -7.37
N MET A 177 22.86 19.55 -7.33
CA MET A 177 22.75 18.11 -7.10
C MET A 177 23.27 17.27 -8.28
N SER A 178 23.18 17.77 -9.51
CA SER A 178 23.82 17.14 -10.67
C SER A 178 25.34 17.02 -10.54
N GLN A 179 25.98 17.99 -9.89
CA GLN A 179 27.43 17.92 -9.63
C GLN A 179 27.75 16.89 -8.54
N ILE A 180 26.95 16.86 -7.46
CA ILE A 180 27.12 15.91 -6.35
C ILE A 180 26.75 14.49 -6.80
N GLY A 181 25.71 14.33 -7.60
CA GLY A 181 25.22 13.03 -8.09
C GLY A 181 26.26 12.25 -8.90
N LYS A 182 27.21 12.95 -9.56
CA LYS A 182 28.35 12.33 -10.25
C LYS A 182 29.28 11.56 -9.29
N THR A 183 29.21 11.84 -8.00
CA THR A 183 30.00 11.14 -6.97
C THR A 183 29.34 9.86 -6.47
N GLY A 184 28.12 9.54 -6.89
CA GLY A 184 27.36 8.36 -6.44
C GLY A 184 26.81 8.45 -5.01
N LEU A 185 26.95 9.59 -4.33
CA LEU A 185 26.54 9.78 -2.95
C LEU A 185 25.04 10.06 -2.78
N VAL A 186 24.30 10.34 -3.87
CA VAL A 186 22.88 10.63 -3.86
C VAL A 186 22.15 9.70 -4.83
N PRO A 187 21.04 9.05 -4.43
CA PRO A 187 20.21 8.28 -5.34
C PRO A 187 19.78 9.13 -6.54
N GLN A 188 19.83 8.57 -7.74
CA GLN A 188 19.56 9.29 -8.98
C GLN A 188 18.16 9.92 -9.02
N GLN A 189 17.16 9.24 -8.43
CA GLN A 189 15.80 9.76 -8.31
C GLN A 189 15.68 11.00 -7.40
N GLN A 190 16.61 11.17 -6.46
CA GLN A 190 16.64 12.32 -5.54
C GLN A 190 17.62 13.41 -5.98
N SER A 191 18.28 13.23 -7.12
CA SER A 191 19.23 14.21 -7.67
C SER A 191 18.54 15.43 -8.30
N THR A 192 17.20 15.38 -8.45
CA THR A 192 16.39 16.49 -8.94
C THR A 192 15.17 16.72 -8.04
N VAL A 193 14.67 17.95 -8.02
CA VAL A 193 13.41 18.28 -7.32
C VAL A 193 12.26 17.46 -7.90
N GLU A 194 12.22 17.29 -9.22
CA GLU A 194 11.17 16.56 -9.93
C GLU A 194 11.15 15.08 -9.53
N GLY A 195 12.31 14.44 -9.47
CA GLY A 195 12.44 13.05 -9.00
C GLY A 195 12.01 12.92 -7.56
N TYR A 196 12.50 13.79 -6.68
CA TYR A 196 12.11 13.82 -5.27
C TYR A 196 10.60 13.98 -5.08
N VAL A 197 9.97 14.95 -5.77
CA VAL A 197 8.52 15.18 -5.69
C VAL A 197 7.75 13.99 -6.23
N THR A 198 8.21 13.39 -7.33
CA THR A 198 7.56 12.19 -7.91
C THR A 198 7.55 11.04 -6.90
N ASP A 199 8.68 10.76 -6.26
CA ASP A 199 8.76 9.72 -5.24
C ASP A 199 7.86 10.02 -4.04
N ARG A 200 7.88 11.25 -3.53
CA ARG A 200 7.02 11.66 -2.40
C ARG A 200 5.53 11.64 -2.75
N ALA A 201 5.17 12.01 -3.99
CA ALA A 201 3.79 11.95 -4.46
C ALA A 201 3.27 10.50 -4.52
N LEU A 202 4.10 9.56 -4.97
CA LEU A 202 3.77 8.14 -4.97
C LEU A 202 3.67 7.58 -3.56
N ASP A 203 4.60 7.92 -2.67
CA ASP A 203 4.53 7.51 -1.26
C ASP A 203 3.25 8.01 -0.59
N GLY A 204 2.90 9.29 -0.81
CA GLY A 204 1.66 9.88 -0.30
C GLY A 204 0.42 9.20 -0.85
N LEU A 205 0.40 8.88 -2.15
CA LEU A 205 -0.71 8.16 -2.78
C LEU A 205 -0.90 6.78 -2.14
N TYR A 206 0.16 6.00 -2.02
CA TYR A 206 0.08 4.66 -1.42
C TYR A 206 -0.27 4.70 0.07
N LEU A 207 0.23 5.70 0.81
CA LEU A 207 -0.17 5.90 2.20
C LEU A 207 -1.69 6.14 2.30
N MET A 208 -2.24 7.01 1.46
CA MET A 208 -3.69 7.30 1.48
C MET A 208 -4.52 6.10 1.03
N ILE A 209 -4.06 5.30 0.08
CA ILE A 209 -4.71 4.03 -0.28
C ILE A 209 -4.75 3.08 0.93
N GLY A 210 -3.66 2.98 1.71
CA GLY A 210 -3.61 2.19 2.93
C GLY A 210 -4.56 2.71 4.03
N GLU A 211 -4.72 4.02 4.15
CA GLU A 211 -5.69 4.63 5.07
C GLU A 211 -7.14 4.30 4.66
N GLU A 212 -7.46 4.37 3.35
CA GLU A 212 -8.77 3.96 2.85
C GLU A 212 -9.02 2.45 3.07
N GLU A 213 -8.01 1.61 2.88
CA GLU A 213 -8.10 0.18 3.18
C GLU A 213 -8.45 -0.06 4.64
N LYS A 214 -7.74 0.58 5.57
CA LYS A 214 -8.03 0.47 7.00
C LYS A 214 -9.45 0.91 7.33
N ALA A 215 -9.92 2.00 6.73
CA ALA A 215 -11.27 2.50 6.90
C ALA A 215 -12.32 1.47 6.38
N ILE A 216 -12.09 0.89 5.20
CA ILE A 216 -12.96 -0.16 4.63
C ILE A 216 -12.99 -1.41 5.52
N ARG A 217 -11.84 -1.86 6.02
CA ARG A 217 -11.76 -3.01 6.95
C ARG A 217 -12.50 -2.76 8.27
N SER A 218 -12.41 -1.53 8.78
CA SER A 218 -13.07 -1.13 10.03
C SER A 218 -14.58 -1.00 9.88
N ASN A 219 -15.06 -0.37 8.80
CA ASN A 219 -16.46 -0.04 8.56
C ASN A 219 -16.91 -0.40 7.13
N PRO A 220 -16.92 -1.70 6.77
CA PRO A 220 -17.15 -2.14 5.39
C PRO A 220 -18.53 -1.76 4.83
N LEU A 221 -19.53 -1.55 5.70
CA LEU A 221 -20.90 -1.16 5.28
C LEU A 221 -21.02 0.31 4.85
N GLU A 222 -20.16 1.19 5.34
CA GLU A 222 -20.17 2.62 4.98
C GLU A 222 -19.70 2.87 3.54
N TYR A 223 -18.94 1.95 2.98
CA TYR A 223 -18.44 2.03 1.59
C TYR A 223 -19.45 1.52 0.54
N GLY A 224 -20.73 1.37 0.93
CA GLY A 224 -21.91 1.33 0.04
C GLY A 224 -22.12 0.06 -0.77
N SER A 225 -21.25 -0.94 -0.71
CA SER A 225 -21.40 -2.19 -1.44
C SER A 225 -21.70 -3.36 -0.52
N LYS A 226 -22.85 -4.02 -0.73
CA LYS A 226 -23.24 -5.24 0.01
C LYS A 226 -22.16 -6.32 -0.08
N ILE A 227 -21.42 -6.38 -1.22
CA ILE A 227 -20.37 -7.37 -1.44
C ILE A 227 -19.11 -7.05 -0.61
N ILE A 228 -18.75 -5.77 -0.44
CA ILE A 228 -17.67 -5.33 0.46
C ILE A 228 -18.03 -5.72 1.90
N GLY A 229 -19.26 -5.40 2.33
CA GLY A 229 -19.75 -5.75 3.66
C GLY A 229 -19.73 -7.25 3.93
N LYS A 230 -20.09 -8.07 2.94
CA LYS A 230 -20.06 -9.53 3.02
C LYS A 230 -18.64 -10.08 3.16
N VAL A 231 -17.69 -9.58 2.38
CA VAL A 231 -16.29 -10.06 2.39
C VAL A 231 -15.55 -9.61 3.64
N PHE A 232 -15.54 -8.32 3.94
CA PHE A 232 -14.80 -7.79 5.09
C PHE A 232 -15.51 -8.00 6.44
N GLY A 233 -16.84 -8.18 6.45
CA GLY A 233 -17.59 -8.58 7.62
C GLY A 233 -17.32 -10.01 8.07
N SER A 234 -16.93 -10.91 7.15
CA SER A 234 -16.57 -12.29 7.47
C SER A 234 -15.12 -12.46 7.93
N LEU A 235 -14.30 -11.41 7.88
CA LEU A 235 -12.91 -11.40 8.37
C LEU A 235 -12.80 -10.98 9.85
N LYS A 236 -13.91 -10.51 10.47
CA LYS A 236 -14.00 -10.20 11.90
C LYS A 236 -14.49 -11.41 12.68
#